data_83a2e89d28b29ad9b656c86739c8b1c2
#
_entry.id   83a2e89d28b29ad9b656c86739c8b1c2
#
_cell.length_a   1.000
_cell.length_b   1.000
_cell.length_c   1.000
_cell.angle_alpha   90.00
_cell.angle_beta   90.00
_cell.angle_gamma   90.00
#
_symmetry.space_group_name_H-M   'P 1'
#
loop_
_entity.id
_entity.type
_entity.pdbx_description
1 polymer ?
#
loop_
_entity_poly.entity_id
_entity_poly.type
_entity_poly.pdbx_seq_one_letter_code
_entity_poly.pdbx_strand_id
1 'polypeptide(L)'
;MTAVSLPAHDDGARETLPVLMSVPLRPGYNRADLSRYGDQTWDLSPGVFRDNARRCHVTVHFSSIEGPAIADALRQFLHARLNVDLPGHRPRLQPAAVRGEANRALLFFNFVKADLGRFDLERVDQSLLDRFARSKRREGLRPVAVAVLLRVIFDLHELRRHLPTARLRIDPWPGRSPFSVAGARYIPGENRTPRIPEEIMTPLLAWSLRYVTHFAPDIFAARRELERLEARRSRLIAREAHLDQAERRARQRQRLTAYLTGLRRQGRGVPIWTGLYNAAVRTDPLTGEQLPPINYHLLHLHAGVDAQAEPAMHLSLTTGAPDLIAAAITELGTEVGGWIHRLPWIPGPSNPGAAGSMSRRWPWKRSCYRPPPTLFAPICRVCATARSRQ
;
A
#
# COMPACT_ATOMS: atom_id res chain seq x y z
N MET A 1 -12.69 24.71 -14.88
CA MET A 1 -13.20 23.40 -14.40
C MET A 1 -14.70 23.54 -14.26
N THR A 2 -15.48 22.83 -15.09
CA THR A 2 -16.94 22.91 -15.13
C THR A 2 -17.50 22.26 -13.87
N ALA A 3 -18.31 23.00 -13.10
CA ALA A 3 -19.02 22.45 -11.95
C ALA A 3 -19.99 21.37 -12.45
N VAL A 4 -19.79 20.12 -11.99
CA VAL A 4 -20.72 19.03 -12.29
C VAL A 4 -21.97 19.28 -11.45
N SER A 5 -23.07 19.67 -12.12
CA SER A 5 -24.36 19.75 -11.48
C SER A 5 -24.89 18.32 -11.25
N LEU A 6 -25.16 17.97 -10.00
CA LEU A 6 -25.83 16.72 -9.68
C LEU A 6 -27.30 16.82 -10.11
N PRO A 7 -27.89 15.83 -10.79
CA PRO A 7 -29.29 15.87 -11.20
C PRO A 7 -30.19 15.95 -9.96
N ALA A 8 -31.10 16.93 -9.96
CA ALA A 8 -31.92 17.31 -8.83
C ALA A 8 -33.19 16.52 -8.80
N HIS A 9 -33.59 15.47 -8.84
CA HIS A 9 -34.92 14.82 -8.66
C HIS A 9 -35.27 13.55 -9.46
N ASP A 10 -34.31 12.88 -10.09
CA ASP A 10 -34.60 11.55 -10.63
C ASP A 10 -33.83 10.50 -9.83
N ASP A 11 -34.49 9.86 -8.86
CA ASP A 11 -33.86 8.84 -7.99
C ASP A 11 -33.32 7.66 -8.82
N GLY A 12 -33.99 7.27 -9.90
CA GLY A 12 -33.55 6.19 -10.78
C GLY A 12 -32.26 6.53 -11.55
N ALA A 13 -32.17 7.75 -12.07
CA ALA A 13 -30.97 8.20 -12.76
C ALA A 13 -29.78 8.35 -11.81
N ARG A 14 -30.02 8.66 -10.53
CA ARG A 14 -28.98 8.83 -9.52
C ARG A 14 -28.33 7.51 -9.12
N GLU A 15 -29.09 6.43 -9.02
CA GLU A 15 -28.64 5.09 -8.65
C GLU A 15 -27.46 4.60 -9.54
N THR A 16 -27.46 4.99 -10.80
CA THR A 16 -26.48 4.57 -11.80
C THR A 16 -25.24 5.48 -11.88
N LEU A 17 -25.24 6.63 -11.17
CA LEU A 17 -24.11 7.57 -11.23
C LEU A 17 -22.84 6.97 -10.61
N PRO A 18 -21.68 7.15 -11.24
CA PRO A 18 -20.41 6.76 -10.61
C PRO A 18 -20.15 7.52 -9.31
N VAL A 19 -19.62 6.87 -8.30
CA VAL A 19 -19.30 7.52 -7.01
C VAL A 19 -18.19 8.54 -7.16
N LEU A 20 -17.21 8.29 -8.03
CA LEU A 20 -16.04 9.15 -8.25
C LEU A 20 -16.18 9.92 -9.59
N MET A 21 -17.23 10.75 -9.74
CA MET A 21 -17.50 11.46 -11.00
C MET A 21 -16.42 12.49 -11.35
N SER A 22 -15.96 13.24 -10.37
CA SER A 22 -15.09 14.39 -10.54
C SER A 22 -13.67 14.17 -9.98
N VAL A 23 -13.39 12.96 -9.49
CA VAL A 23 -12.10 12.61 -8.90
C VAL A 23 -11.17 12.07 -9.98
N PRO A 24 -9.88 12.45 -9.99
CA PRO A 24 -8.88 11.79 -10.81
C PRO A 24 -8.78 10.31 -10.47
N LEU A 25 -8.60 9.45 -11.48
CA LEU A 25 -8.44 8.01 -11.30
C LEU A 25 -6.99 7.60 -11.51
N ARG A 26 -6.58 6.56 -10.82
CA ARG A 26 -5.27 5.91 -11.02
C ARG A 26 -5.20 5.32 -12.43
N PRO A 27 -3.98 5.24 -13.04
CA PRO A 27 -3.80 4.52 -14.30
C PRO A 27 -4.33 3.09 -14.23
N GLY A 28 -4.98 2.65 -15.30
CA GLY A 28 -5.55 1.29 -15.41
C GLY A 28 -6.99 1.15 -14.92
N TYR A 29 -7.60 2.19 -14.35
CA TYR A 29 -9.02 2.18 -13.99
C TYR A 29 -9.87 2.92 -15.03
N ASN A 30 -11.04 2.32 -15.37
CA ASN A 30 -12.03 2.94 -16.23
C ASN A 30 -13.20 3.48 -15.40
N ARG A 31 -13.80 4.60 -15.81
CA ARG A 31 -14.99 5.16 -15.13
C ARG A 31 -16.22 4.25 -15.23
N ALA A 32 -16.29 3.37 -16.24
CA ALA A 32 -17.36 2.39 -16.38
C ALA A 32 -17.37 1.34 -15.25
N ASP A 33 -16.19 1.05 -14.67
CA ASP A 33 -15.99 -0.01 -13.68
C ASP A 33 -16.05 0.51 -12.24
N LEU A 34 -16.35 1.80 -12.05
CA LEU A 34 -16.45 2.40 -10.72
C LEU A 34 -17.73 1.97 -10.00
N SER A 35 -17.64 1.93 -8.68
CA SER A 35 -18.84 1.79 -7.82
C SER A 35 -19.86 2.87 -8.17
N ARG A 36 -21.13 2.47 -8.18
CA ARG A 36 -22.26 3.34 -8.48
C ARG A 36 -22.91 3.82 -7.18
N TYR A 37 -23.65 4.92 -7.27
CA TYR A 37 -24.32 5.52 -6.12
C TYR A 37 -25.22 4.50 -5.38
N GLY A 38 -25.99 3.68 -6.09
CA GLY A 38 -26.91 2.68 -5.53
C GLY A 38 -26.23 1.46 -4.90
N ASP A 39 -24.93 1.25 -5.13
CA ASP A 39 -24.24 0.07 -4.62
C ASP A 39 -24.21 0.04 -3.08
N GLN A 40 -24.41 -1.15 -2.51
CA GLN A 40 -24.32 -1.36 -1.06
C GLN A 40 -22.89 -1.20 -0.52
N THR A 41 -21.91 -1.26 -1.40
CA THR A 41 -20.50 -1.10 -1.04
C THR A 41 -19.82 -0.21 -2.07
N TRP A 42 -19.20 0.87 -1.62
CA TRP A 42 -18.38 1.71 -2.48
C TRP A 42 -16.90 1.35 -2.32
N ASP A 43 -16.27 0.98 -3.42
CA ASP A 43 -14.81 0.89 -3.51
C ASP A 43 -14.25 2.19 -4.09
N LEU A 44 -13.52 2.93 -3.26
CA LEU A 44 -12.93 4.21 -3.60
C LEU A 44 -11.43 4.09 -3.97
N SER A 45 -10.90 2.86 -4.00
CA SER A 45 -9.49 2.61 -4.31
C SER A 45 -9.04 3.19 -5.67
N PRO A 46 -9.90 3.26 -6.72
CA PRO A 46 -9.52 3.88 -7.98
C PRO A 46 -9.11 5.36 -7.87
N GLY A 47 -9.63 6.08 -6.88
CA GLY A 47 -9.29 7.49 -6.62
C GLY A 47 -8.20 7.69 -5.56
N VAL A 48 -7.56 6.63 -5.07
CA VAL A 48 -6.53 6.71 -4.01
C VAL A 48 -5.16 6.38 -4.57
N PHE A 49 -4.30 7.39 -4.73
CA PHE A 49 -2.95 7.26 -5.27
C PHE A 49 -1.92 6.78 -4.23
N ARG A 50 -2.23 5.67 -3.56
CA ARG A 50 -1.34 5.01 -2.58
C ARG A 50 -1.40 3.50 -2.79
N ASP A 51 -0.26 2.87 -3.03
CA ASP A 51 -0.19 1.42 -3.32
C ASP A 51 -0.47 0.54 -2.10
N ASN A 52 -0.19 1.04 -0.90
CA ASN A 52 -0.36 0.31 0.36
C ASN A 52 -1.62 0.75 1.16
N ALA A 53 -2.59 1.40 0.51
CA ALA A 53 -3.84 1.76 1.17
C ALA A 53 -4.60 0.48 1.58
N ARG A 54 -4.89 0.34 2.89
CA ARG A 54 -5.67 -0.80 3.37
C ARG A 54 -7.10 -0.72 2.81
N ARG A 55 -7.60 -1.83 2.28
CA ARG A 55 -8.94 -1.90 1.67
C ARG A 55 -10.04 -1.37 2.59
N CYS A 56 -9.99 -1.68 3.89
CA CYS A 56 -10.95 -1.18 4.86
C CYS A 56 -10.95 0.35 5.06
N HIS A 57 -9.94 1.07 4.56
CA HIS A 57 -9.89 2.54 4.63
C HIS A 57 -10.46 3.21 3.39
N VAL A 58 -10.58 2.47 2.30
CA VAL A 58 -11.04 2.97 1.00
C VAL A 58 -12.37 2.35 0.56
N THR A 59 -12.99 1.56 1.44
CA THR A 59 -14.29 0.92 1.17
C THR A 59 -15.33 1.42 2.18
N VAL A 60 -16.54 1.71 1.71
CA VAL A 60 -17.69 2.08 2.54
C VAL A 60 -18.78 1.03 2.37
N HIS A 61 -19.21 0.43 3.48
CA HIS A 61 -20.28 -0.57 3.50
C HIS A 61 -21.55 0.02 4.10
N PHE A 62 -22.58 0.25 3.30
CA PHE A 62 -23.85 0.83 3.77
C PHE A 62 -24.75 -0.19 4.46
N SER A 63 -24.62 -1.47 4.09
CA SER A 63 -25.35 -2.57 4.73
C SER A 63 -25.03 -2.77 6.22
N SER A 64 -23.88 -2.25 6.68
CA SER A 64 -23.48 -2.32 8.09
C SER A 64 -24.03 -1.18 8.95
N ILE A 65 -24.79 -0.24 8.35
CA ILE A 65 -25.29 0.95 9.06
C ILE A 65 -26.70 0.65 9.58
N GLU A 66 -26.91 0.87 10.87
CA GLU A 66 -28.21 0.67 11.49
C GLU A 66 -29.21 1.78 11.13
N GLY A 67 -30.21 1.41 10.34
CA GLY A 67 -31.30 2.26 9.88
C GLY A 67 -31.12 2.75 8.43
N PRO A 68 -32.07 2.39 7.55
CA PRO A 68 -32.00 2.72 6.13
C PRO A 68 -31.95 4.22 5.87
N ALA A 69 -32.66 5.03 6.66
CA ALA A 69 -32.65 6.49 6.52
C ALA A 69 -31.28 7.09 6.85
N ILE A 70 -30.56 6.56 7.83
CA ILE A 70 -29.19 7.00 8.17
C ILE A 70 -28.22 6.58 7.08
N ALA A 71 -28.34 5.36 6.58
CA ALA A 71 -27.51 4.85 5.50
C ALA A 71 -27.68 5.69 4.21
N ASP A 72 -28.92 6.03 3.87
CA ASP A 72 -29.21 6.86 2.71
C ASP A 72 -28.70 8.30 2.90
N ALA A 73 -28.94 8.92 4.04
CA ALA A 73 -28.41 10.25 4.36
C ALA A 73 -26.89 10.30 4.28
N LEU A 74 -26.20 9.26 4.79
CA LEU A 74 -24.75 9.15 4.68
C LEU A 74 -24.31 9.01 3.22
N ARG A 75 -25.00 8.19 2.43
CA ARG A 75 -24.73 8.00 0.99
C ARG A 75 -24.85 9.33 0.24
N GLN A 76 -25.93 10.06 0.44
CA GLN A 76 -26.13 11.39 -0.14
C GLN A 76 -25.02 12.36 0.23
N PHE A 77 -24.70 12.44 1.53
CA PHE A 77 -23.67 13.35 2.05
C PHE A 77 -22.28 13.04 1.48
N LEU A 78 -21.85 11.78 1.53
CA LEU A 78 -20.53 11.39 1.03
C LEU A 78 -20.41 11.58 -0.48
N HIS A 79 -21.46 11.25 -1.26
CA HIS A 79 -21.47 11.47 -2.70
C HIS A 79 -21.35 12.95 -3.05
N ALA A 80 -22.09 13.82 -2.36
CA ALA A 80 -21.98 15.26 -2.54
C ALA A 80 -20.58 15.76 -2.15
N ARG A 81 -20.01 15.33 -1.02
CA ARG A 81 -18.66 15.72 -0.56
C ARG A 81 -17.55 15.29 -1.54
N LEU A 82 -17.69 14.17 -2.22
CA LEU A 82 -16.72 13.68 -3.21
C LEU A 82 -16.78 14.46 -4.53
N ASN A 83 -17.96 14.97 -4.91
CA ASN A 83 -18.18 15.48 -6.26
C ASN A 83 -18.51 16.97 -6.36
N VAL A 84 -18.89 17.62 -5.25
CA VAL A 84 -19.27 19.04 -5.21
C VAL A 84 -18.22 19.84 -4.46
N ASP A 85 -17.82 20.97 -5.02
CA ASP A 85 -16.96 21.93 -4.34
C ASP A 85 -17.77 22.74 -3.33
N LEU A 86 -17.24 22.91 -2.12
CA LEU A 86 -17.86 23.72 -1.10
C LEU A 86 -17.52 25.20 -1.28
N PRO A 87 -18.39 26.12 -0.82
CA PRO A 87 -18.10 27.56 -0.81
C PRO A 87 -16.78 27.89 -0.12
N GLY A 88 -16.17 29.02 -0.52
CA GLY A 88 -14.90 29.47 0.08
C GLY A 88 -13.67 28.66 -0.33
N HIS A 89 -13.69 28.07 -1.53
CA HIS A 89 -12.58 27.28 -2.11
C HIS A 89 -12.18 26.06 -1.26
N ARG A 90 -13.09 25.56 -0.43
CA ARG A 90 -12.83 24.31 0.28
C ARG A 90 -12.85 23.12 -0.69
N PRO A 91 -11.78 22.32 -0.73
CA PRO A 91 -11.67 21.23 -1.70
C PRO A 91 -12.70 20.14 -1.42
N ARG A 92 -13.03 19.38 -2.47
CA ARG A 92 -13.78 18.13 -2.37
C ARG A 92 -13.10 17.18 -1.40
N LEU A 93 -13.88 16.26 -0.86
CA LEU A 93 -13.35 15.22 0.00
C LEU A 93 -12.44 14.29 -0.79
N GLN A 94 -11.24 14.09 -0.28
CA GLN A 94 -10.33 13.10 -0.86
C GLN A 94 -10.85 11.69 -0.58
N PRO A 95 -10.84 10.76 -1.56
CA PRO A 95 -11.32 9.39 -1.36
C PRO A 95 -10.69 8.68 -0.16
N ALA A 96 -9.41 8.93 0.11
CA ALA A 96 -8.71 8.38 1.28
C ALA A 96 -9.23 8.90 2.63
N ALA A 97 -9.95 10.02 2.65
CA ALA A 97 -10.50 10.62 3.88
C ALA A 97 -11.96 10.24 4.16
N VAL A 98 -12.62 9.56 3.21
CA VAL A 98 -14.07 9.25 3.27
C VAL A 98 -14.45 8.48 4.51
N ARG A 99 -13.68 7.49 4.93
CA ARG A 99 -13.96 6.73 6.16
C ARG A 99 -14.00 7.62 7.40
N GLY A 100 -13.06 8.54 7.52
CA GLY A 100 -13.05 9.49 8.65
C GLY A 100 -14.26 10.42 8.62
N GLU A 101 -14.66 10.87 7.43
CA GLU A 101 -15.84 11.71 7.24
C GLU A 101 -17.13 10.94 7.53
N ALA A 102 -17.25 9.70 7.03
CA ALA A 102 -18.39 8.83 7.33
C ALA A 102 -18.57 8.62 8.83
N ASN A 103 -17.50 8.30 9.56
CA ASN A 103 -17.56 8.10 11.00
C ASN A 103 -18.01 9.37 11.73
N ARG A 104 -17.55 10.54 11.32
CA ARG A 104 -17.98 11.82 11.91
C ARG A 104 -19.45 12.11 11.63
N ALA A 105 -19.91 11.87 10.41
CA ALA A 105 -21.31 12.03 10.05
C ALA A 105 -22.22 11.07 10.85
N LEU A 106 -21.83 9.80 10.96
CA LEU A 106 -22.57 8.81 11.75
C LEU A 106 -22.67 9.17 13.22
N LEU A 107 -21.62 9.76 13.81
CA LEU A 107 -21.69 10.25 15.20
C LEU A 107 -22.79 11.32 15.38
N PHE A 108 -22.91 12.23 14.43
CA PHE A 108 -23.97 13.24 14.44
C PHE A 108 -25.34 12.63 14.14
N PHE A 109 -25.47 11.79 13.13
CA PHE A 109 -26.74 11.16 12.73
C PHE A 109 -27.32 10.29 13.85
N ASN A 110 -26.48 9.50 14.51
CA ASN A 110 -26.90 8.69 15.66
C ASN A 110 -27.32 9.55 16.85
N PHE A 111 -26.64 10.69 17.07
CA PHE A 111 -27.06 11.64 18.10
C PHE A 111 -28.45 12.23 17.80
N VAL A 112 -28.70 12.64 16.53
CA VAL A 112 -30.01 13.11 16.08
C VAL A 112 -31.10 12.06 16.30
N LYS A 113 -30.83 10.80 15.90
CA LYS A 113 -31.74 9.67 16.10
C LYS A 113 -32.05 9.49 17.60
N ALA A 114 -31.05 9.53 18.46
CA ALA A 114 -31.24 9.35 19.90
C ALA A 114 -32.00 10.50 20.56
N ASP A 115 -31.72 11.74 20.16
CA ASP A 115 -32.35 12.95 20.76
C ASP A 115 -33.81 13.13 20.32
N LEU A 116 -34.12 12.83 19.05
CA LEU A 116 -35.47 12.96 18.47
C LEU A 116 -36.31 11.66 18.53
N GLY A 117 -35.74 10.54 18.99
CA GLY A 117 -36.37 9.22 18.92
C GLY A 117 -36.45 8.62 17.51
N ARG A 118 -36.19 9.42 16.48
CA ARG A 118 -36.09 9.00 15.06
C ARG A 118 -35.05 9.85 14.34
N PHE A 119 -34.52 9.33 13.24
CA PHE A 119 -33.60 10.10 12.42
C PHE A 119 -34.36 11.03 11.48
N ASP A 120 -34.20 12.35 11.66
CA ASP A 120 -34.82 13.37 10.85
C ASP A 120 -33.99 14.67 10.91
N LEU A 121 -33.24 14.97 9.84
CA LEU A 121 -32.38 16.16 9.78
C LEU A 121 -33.17 17.47 9.59
N GLU A 122 -34.36 17.41 9.03
CA GLU A 122 -35.19 18.61 8.83
C GLU A 122 -35.75 19.15 10.15
N ARG A 123 -35.83 18.34 11.20
CA ARG A 123 -36.30 18.72 12.54
C ARG A 123 -35.17 19.15 13.47
N VAL A 124 -33.93 19.13 12.99
CA VAL A 124 -32.79 19.61 13.79
C VAL A 124 -32.91 21.13 13.98
N ASP A 125 -32.91 21.56 15.22
CA ASP A 125 -32.89 22.96 15.61
C ASP A 125 -31.55 23.36 16.25
N GLN A 126 -31.39 24.65 16.54
CA GLN A 126 -30.16 25.15 17.16
C GLN A 126 -29.92 24.57 18.55
N SER A 127 -30.98 24.26 19.29
CA SER A 127 -30.86 23.69 20.64
C SER A 127 -30.28 22.28 20.61
N LEU A 128 -30.69 21.46 19.60
CA LEU A 128 -30.12 20.13 19.37
C LEU A 128 -28.65 20.21 18.98
N LEU A 129 -28.30 21.16 18.10
CA LEU A 129 -26.90 21.39 17.72
C LEU A 129 -26.03 21.77 18.93
N ASP A 130 -26.55 22.60 19.80
CA ASP A 130 -25.88 23.01 21.05
C ASP A 130 -25.75 21.85 22.04
N ARG A 131 -26.78 20.98 22.13
CA ARG A 131 -26.70 19.74 22.93
C ARG A 131 -25.60 18.80 22.39
N PHE A 132 -25.55 18.62 21.08
CA PHE A 132 -24.48 17.81 20.43
C PHE A 132 -23.09 18.37 20.75
N ALA A 133 -22.87 19.66 20.53
CA ALA A 133 -21.59 20.31 20.80
C ALA A 133 -21.18 20.18 22.28
N ARG A 134 -22.14 20.34 23.22
CA ARG A 134 -21.93 20.19 24.66
C ARG A 134 -21.63 18.74 25.04
N SER A 135 -22.32 17.73 24.44
CA SER A 135 -22.06 16.32 24.71
C SER A 135 -20.62 15.95 24.36
N LYS A 136 -20.14 16.39 23.18
CA LYS A 136 -18.78 16.09 22.73
C LYS A 136 -17.70 16.74 23.60
N ARG A 137 -17.95 17.90 24.17
CA ARG A 137 -17.06 18.52 25.16
C ARG A 137 -17.05 17.75 26.49
N ARG A 138 -18.22 17.28 26.94
CA ARG A 138 -18.35 16.47 28.18
C ARG A 138 -17.65 15.12 28.07
N GLU A 139 -17.56 14.55 26.85
CA GLU A 139 -16.78 13.36 26.56
C GLU A 139 -15.25 13.58 26.66
N GLY A 140 -14.81 14.79 27.01
CA GLY A 140 -13.40 15.13 27.18
C GLY A 140 -12.64 15.35 25.87
N LEU A 141 -13.34 15.52 24.74
CA LEU A 141 -12.69 15.78 23.46
C LEU A 141 -12.02 17.15 23.46
N ARG A 142 -10.82 17.21 22.89
CA ARG A 142 -10.10 18.49 22.71
C ARG A 142 -10.90 19.43 21.79
N PRO A 143 -10.88 20.76 22.02
CA PRO A 143 -11.65 21.73 21.23
C PRO A 143 -11.45 21.57 19.71
N VAL A 144 -10.23 21.29 19.26
CA VAL A 144 -9.94 21.02 17.83
C VAL A 144 -10.67 19.79 17.32
N ALA A 145 -10.73 18.71 18.09
CA ALA A 145 -11.46 17.50 17.72
C ALA A 145 -12.96 17.75 17.63
N VAL A 146 -13.52 18.53 18.59
CA VAL A 146 -14.91 19.00 18.53
C VAL A 146 -15.15 19.83 17.27
N ALA A 147 -14.27 20.78 16.94
CA ALA A 147 -14.39 21.58 15.72
C ALA A 147 -14.45 20.74 14.46
N VAL A 148 -13.62 19.69 14.38
CA VAL A 148 -13.60 18.75 13.25
C VAL A 148 -14.92 17.96 13.14
N LEU A 149 -15.53 17.57 14.26
CA LEU A 149 -16.86 16.94 14.28
C LEU A 149 -17.96 17.91 13.85
N LEU A 150 -17.94 19.13 14.38
CA LEU A 150 -18.93 20.14 14.02
C LEU A 150 -18.87 20.53 12.54
N ARG A 151 -17.70 20.43 11.90
CA ARG A 151 -17.55 20.73 10.46
C ARG A 151 -18.52 19.95 9.59
N VAL A 152 -18.84 18.70 9.94
CA VAL A 152 -19.82 17.89 9.20
C VAL A 152 -21.19 18.56 9.15
N ILE A 153 -21.59 19.22 10.25
CA ILE A 153 -22.88 19.93 10.34
C ILE A 153 -22.91 21.14 9.41
N PHE A 154 -21.82 21.90 9.37
CA PHE A 154 -21.67 23.01 8.42
C PHE A 154 -21.66 22.51 6.97
N ASP A 155 -20.94 21.41 6.69
CA ASP A 155 -20.89 20.83 5.35
C ASP A 155 -22.27 20.30 4.90
N LEU A 156 -23.05 19.70 5.78
CA LEU A 156 -24.45 19.30 5.52
C LEU A 156 -25.32 20.50 5.14
N HIS A 157 -25.19 21.61 5.86
CA HIS A 157 -25.94 22.83 5.55
C HIS A 157 -25.53 23.45 4.22
N GLU A 158 -24.23 23.55 3.94
CA GLU A 158 -23.72 24.08 2.68
C GLU A 158 -24.11 23.21 1.47
N LEU A 159 -24.12 21.90 1.65
CA LEU A 159 -24.50 20.94 0.61
C LEU A 159 -26.01 20.70 0.49
N ARG A 160 -26.85 21.33 1.30
CA ARG A 160 -28.30 21.06 1.38
C ARG A 160 -29.04 21.05 0.06
N ARG A 161 -28.55 21.81 -0.94
CA ARG A 161 -29.13 21.83 -2.30
C ARG A 161 -28.84 20.57 -3.11
N HIS A 162 -27.81 19.81 -2.71
CA HIS A 162 -27.37 18.58 -3.36
C HIS A 162 -27.81 17.32 -2.59
N LEU A 163 -28.53 17.51 -1.46
CA LEU A 163 -29.03 16.43 -0.61
C LEU A 163 -30.55 16.33 -0.77
N PRO A 164 -31.10 15.34 -1.48
CA PRO A 164 -32.56 15.22 -1.72
C PRO A 164 -33.38 15.12 -0.44
N THR A 165 -32.99 14.24 0.48
CA THR A 165 -33.74 13.95 1.70
C THR A 165 -32.96 14.30 2.98
N ALA A 166 -31.63 14.31 2.94
CA ALA A 166 -30.79 14.56 4.11
C ALA A 166 -30.48 16.05 4.31
N ARG A 167 -31.51 16.91 4.27
CA ARG A 167 -31.35 18.36 4.32
C ARG A 167 -31.34 18.87 5.76
N LEU A 168 -30.28 19.61 6.10
CA LEU A 168 -30.28 20.44 7.30
C LEU A 168 -30.85 21.80 6.94
N ARG A 169 -32.05 22.15 7.48
CA ARG A 169 -32.74 23.41 7.14
C ARG A 169 -32.15 24.61 7.84
N ILE A 170 -31.71 24.42 9.08
CA ILE A 170 -31.15 25.49 9.89
C ILE A 170 -29.73 25.85 9.42
N ASP A 171 -29.41 27.15 9.48
CA ASP A 171 -28.03 27.62 9.40
C ASP A 171 -27.32 27.37 10.74
N PRO A 172 -26.32 26.48 10.81
CA PRO A 172 -25.71 26.12 12.08
C PRO A 172 -24.81 27.24 12.59
N TRP A 173 -25.17 27.82 13.76
CA TRP A 173 -24.43 28.91 14.42
C TRP A 173 -24.07 30.05 13.46
N PRO A 174 -25.06 30.86 13.01
CA PRO A 174 -24.83 31.89 12.00
C PRO A 174 -23.65 32.80 12.35
N GLY A 175 -22.83 33.10 11.37
CA GLY A 175 -21.66 33.97 11.52
C GLY A 175 -20.49 33.37 12.32
N ARG A 176 -20.58 32.12 12.76
CA ARG A 176 -19.52 31.46 13.52
C ARG A 176 -18.88 30.32 12.70
N SER A 177 -17.60 30.10 12.93
CA SER A 177 -16.90 28.93 12.35
C SER A 177 -16.99 27.74 13.30
N PRO A 178 -16.78 26.49 12.80
CA PRO A 178 -16.68 25.29 13.64
C PRO A 178 -15.66 25.42 14.76
N PHE A 179 -14.53 26.09 14.49
CA PHE A 179 -13.49 26.34 15.48
C PHE A 179 -13.93 27.32 16.56
N SER A 180 -14.61 28.41 16.16
CA SER A 180 -15.17 29.37 17.09
C SER A 180 -16.23 28.75 18.01
N VAL A 181 -17.13 27.92 17.44
CA VAL A 181 -18.16 27.21 18.21
C VAL A 181 -17.53 26.22 19.18
N ALA A 182 -16.47 25.51 18.78
CA ALA A 182 -15.76 24.56 19.64
C ALA A 182 -14.93 25.24 20.76
N GLY A 183 -14.72 26.55 20.69
CA GLY A 183 -13.76 27.25 21.56
C GLY A 183 -12.31 26.90 21.26
N ALA A 184 -12.04 26.37 20.03
CA ALA A 184 -10.71 26.08 19.59
C ALA A 184 -10.01 27.36 19.12
N ARG A 185 -8.84 27.63 19.68
CA ARG A 185 -7.98 28.69 19.15
C ARG A 185 -7.09 28.07 18.08
N TYR A 186 -7.12 28.65 16.87
CA TYR A 186 -6.08 28.39 15.90
C TYR A 186 -4.83 29.11 16.42
N ILE A 187 -3.90 28.35 16.95
CA ILE A 187 -2.57 28.88 17.27
C ILE A 187 -1.72 28.60 16.02
N PRO A 188 -1.44 29.62 15.19
CA PRO A 188 -0.47 29.48 14.13
C PRO A 188 0.86 29.21 14.81
N GLY A 189 1.38 28.04 14.62
CA GLY A 189 2.62 27.63 15.24
C GLY A 189 3.25 26.47 14.50
N GLU A 190 4.50 26.32 14.72
CA GLU A 190 5.30 25.22 14.21
C GLU A 190 4.67 23.87 14.57
N ASN A 191 4.83 22.89 13.69
CA ASN A 191 4.37 21.53 13.95
C ASN A 191 4.82 21.09 15.35
N ARG A 192 3.89 20.55 16.16
CA ARG A 192 4.19 20.02 17.50
C ARG A 192 5.12 18.81 17.46
N THR A 193 5.25 18.18 16.32
CA THR A 193 6.23 17.12 16.11
C THR A 193 7.60 17.77 16.05
N PRO A 194 8.52 17.42 16.96
CA PRO A 194 9.89 17.93 16.92
C PRO A 194 10.49 17.69 15.53
N ARG A 195 11.28 18.65 15.06
CA ARG A 195 12.06 18.46 13.84
C ARG A 195 13.06 17.33 14.09
N ILE A 196 13.29 16.55 13.05
CA ILE A 196 14.40 15.58 13.10
C ILE A 196 15.69 16.40 13.23
N PRO A 197 16.52 16.13 14.24
CA PRO A 197 17.78 16.83 14.42
C PRO A 197 18.63 16.81 13.15
N GLU A 198 19.36 17.89 12.91
CA GLU A 198 20.14 18.05 11.67
C GLU A 198 21.24 16.97 11.56
N GLU A 199 21.84 16.58 12.67
CA GLU A 199 22.83 15.51 12.76
C GLU A 199 22.32 14.13 12.33
N ILE A 200 20.98 13.94 12.32
CA ILE A 200 20.30 12.74 11.79
C ILE A 200 19.86 12.98 10.35
N MET A 201 19.32 14.17 10.06
CA MET A 201 18.76 14.48 8.75
C MET A 201 19.84 14.58 7.67
N THR A 202 20.98 15.23 8.00
CA THR A 202 22.07 15.43 7.04
C THR A 202 22.63 14.10 6.49
N PRO A 203 23.04 13.12 7.32
CA PRO A 203 23.49 11.85 6.79
C PRO A 203 22.36 11.06 6.08
N LEU A 204 21.12 11.15 6.55
CA LEU A 204 19.99 10.50 5.88
C LEU A 204 19.80 11.04 4.46
N LEU A 205 19.82 12.36 4.29
CA LEU A 205 19.72 13.00 2.96
C LEU A 205 20.94 12.67 2.09
N ALA A 206 22.14 12.71 2.63
CA ALA A 206 23.36 12.36 1.89
C ALA A 206 23.31 10.91 1.37
N TRP A 207 22.87 9.96 2.21
CA TRP A 207 22.68 8.57 1.78
C TRP A 207 21.54 8.41 0.77
N SER A 208 20.43 9.10 0.97
CA SER A 208 19.29 9.07 0.02
C SER A 208 19.71 9.58 -1.35
N LEU A 209 20.43 10.69 -1.41
CA LEU A 209 20.98 11.22 -2.66
C LEU A 209 21.96 10.25 -3.31
N ARG A 210 22.84 9.63 -2.52
CA ARG A 210 23.79 8.63 -3.01
C ARG A 210 23.06 7.41 -3.59
N TYR A 211 21.95 6.96 -2.98
CA TYR A 211 21.12 5.91 -3.54
C TYR A 211 20.56 6.29 -4.91
N VAL A 212 20.04 7.49 -5.05
CA VAL A 212 19.45 7.96 -6.31
C VAL A 212 20.51 8.18 -7.38
N THR A 213 21.65 8.78 -7.04
CA THR A 213 22.64 9.20 -8.02
C THR A 213 23.64 8.11 -8.40
N HIS A 214 23.99 7.23 -7.47
CA HIS A 214 25.04 6.23 -7.67
C HIS A 214 24.51 4.81 -7.77
N PHE A 215 23.57 4.41 -6.88
CA PHE A 215 23.12 3.01 -6.84
C PHE A 215 21.94 2.74 -7.77
N ALA A 216 21.02 3.70 -7.95
CA ALA A 216 19.86 3.48 -8.79
C ALA A 216 20.19 3.13 -10.24
N PRO A 217 21.18 3.75 -10.92
CA PRO A 217 21.59 3.36 -12.28
C PRO A 217 21.97 1.88 -12.37
N ASP A 218 22.74 1.38 -11.40
CA ASP A 218 23.16 -0.02 -11.36
C ASP A 218 22.01 -0.97 -11.05
N ILE A 219 21.12 -0.60 -10.12
CA ILE A 219 19.90 -1.34 -9.83
C ILE A 219 19.03 -1.46 -11.07
N PHE A 220 18.85 -0.38 -11.83
CA PHE A 220 18.09 -0.40 -13.08
C PHE A 220 18.79 -1.19 -14.17
N ALA A 221 20.12 -1.16 -14.25
CA ALA A 221 20.87 -1.98 -15.19
C ALA A 221 20.70 -3.47 -14.87
N ALA A 222 20.81 -3.85 -13.60
CA ALA A 222 20.59 -5.21 -13.12
C ALA A 222 19.15 -5.68 -13.40
N ARG A 223 18.16 -4.84 -13.15
CA ARG A 223 16.75 -5.17 -13.45
C ARG A 223 16.52 -5.41 -14.93
N ARG A 224 17.01 -4.55 -15.80
CA ARG A 224 16.90 -4.70 -17.26
C ARG A 224 17.58 -5.99 -17.75
N GLU A 225 18.70 -6.37 -17.15
CA GLU A 225 19.36 -7.61 -17.52
C GLU A 225 18.57 -8.85 -17.07
N LEU A 226 18.05 -8.82 -15.84
CA LEU A 226 17.17 -9.88 -15.35
C LEU A 226 15.97 -10.07 -16.29
N GLU A 227 15.27 -8.99 -16.62
CA GLU A 227 14.12 -9.00 -17.53
C GLU A 227 14.48 -9.57 -18.91
N ARG A 228 15.68 -9.24 -19.42
CA ARG A 228 16.20 -9.79 -20.68
C ARG A 228 16.46 -11.30 -20.60
N LEU A 229 17.05 -11.77 -19.48
CA LEU A 229 17.31 -13.18 -19.25
C LEU A 229 15.99 -13.95 -19.06
N GLU A 230 15.06 -13.43 -18.33
CA GLU A 230 13.71 -14.02 -18.15
C GLU A 230 12.94 -14.10 -19.46
N ALA A 231 12.94 -13.05 -20.26
CA ALA A 231 12.31 -13.04 -21.59
C ALA A 231 12.99 -14.04 -22.54
N ARG A 232 14.34 -14.19 -22.47
CA ARG A 232 15.08 -15.22 -23.23
C ARG A 232 14.66 -16.63 -22.78
N ARG A 233 14.61 -16.86 -21.47
CA ARG A 233 14.17 -18.14 -20.89
C ARG A 233 12.78 -18.50 -21.37
N SER A 234 11.82 -17.60 -21.28
CA SER A 234 10.44 -17.83 -21.71
C SER A 234 10.35 -18.20 -23.20
N ARG A 235 11.13 -17.52 -24.05
CA ARG A 235 11.21 -17.85 -25.49
C ARG A 235 11.80 -19.23 -25.73
N LEU A 236 12.80 -19.63 -24.97
CA LEU A 236 13.41 -20.98 -25.09
C LEU A 236 12.40 -22.05 -24.69
N ILE A 237 11.72 -21.87 -23.56
CA ILE A 237 10.68 -22.80 -23.09
C ILE A 237 9.56 -22.94 -24.14
N ALA A 238 9.07 -21.83 -24.69
CA ALA A 238 8.03 -21.85 -25.72
C ALA A 238 8.48 -22.57 -27.00
N ARG A 239 9.73 -22.34 -27.44
CA ARG A 239 10.30 -23.03 -28.63
C ARG A 239 10.46 -24.51 -28.44
N GLU A 240 10.71 -24.96 -27.23
CA GLU A 240 11.00 -26.35 -26.89
C GLU A 240 9.78 -27.09 -26.31
N ALA A 241 8.61 -26.45 -26.30
CA ALA A 241 7.39 -27.03 -25.74
C ALA A 241 6.96 -28.34 -26.47
N HIS A 242 7.29 -28.46 -27.75
CA HIS A 242 6.97 -29.64 -28.59
C HIS A 242 7.97 -30.77 -28.42
N LEU A 243 9.13 -30.55 -27.81
CA LEU A 243 10.17 -31.58 -27.63
C LEU A 243 9.79 -32.48 -26.45
N ASP A 244 10.31 -33.73 -26.54
CA ASP A 244 10.22 -34.62 -25.39
C ASP A 244 11.15 -34.17 -24.23
N GLN A 245 11.03 -34.85 -23.11
CA GLN A 245 11.77 -34.50 -21.90
C GLN A 245 13.28 -34.73 -22.04
N ALA A 246 13.71 -35.80 -22.76
CA ALA A 246 15.11 -36.13 -22.95
C ALA A 246 15.81 -35.11 -23.87
N GLU A 247 15.16 -34.76 -24.98
CA GLU A 247 15.62 -33.71 -25.88
C GLU A 247 15.73 -32.34 -25.22
N ARG A 248 14.73 -31.96 -24.46
CA ARG A 248 14.79 -30.71 -23.68
C ARG A 248 15.96 -30.67 -22.72
N ARG A 249 16.19 -31.76 -21.97
CA ARG A 249 17.32 -31.89 -21.05
C ARG A 249 18.67 -31.81 -21.78
N ALA A 250 18.81 -32.48 -22.92
CA ALA A 250 20.02 -32.41 -23.72
C ALA A 250 20.34 -30.98 -24.17
N ARG A 251 19.35 -30.25 -24.66
CA ARG A 251 19.49 -28.81 -25.03
C ARG A 251 19.80 -27.91 -23.85
N GLN A 252 19.17 -28.14 -22.72
CA GLN A 252 19.45 -27.39 -21.48
C GLN A 252 20.88 -27.61 -21.01
N ARG A 253 21.34 -28.86 -21.03
CA ARG A 253 22.72 -29.23 -20.72
C ARG A 253 23.71 -28.55 -21.67
N GLN A 254 23.45 -28.58 -22.96
CA GLN A 254 24.30 -27.92 -23.98
C GLN A 254 24.42 -26.40 -23.69
N ARG A 255 23.32 -25.74 -23.37
CA ARG A 255 23.34 -24.31 -23.02
C ARG A 255 24.09 -24.02 -21.71
N LEU A 256 23.93 -24.87 -20.70
CA LEU A 256 24.68 -24.75 -19.45
C LEU A 256 26.20 -24.92 -19.72
N THR A 257 26.60 -25.94 -20.51
CA THR A 257 27.99 -26.14 -20.89
C THR A 257 28.53 -24.92 -21.65
N ALA A 258 27.78 -24.39 -22.60
CA ALA A 258 28.16 -23.17 -23.33
C ALA A 258 28.35 -21.97 -22.40
N TYR A 259 27.47 -21.80 -21.40
CA TYR A 259 27.59 -20.74 -20.39
C TYR A 259 28.86 -20.91 -19.54
N LEU A 260 29.11 -22.10 -19.00
CA LEU A 260 30.32 -22.40 -18.21
C LEU A 260 31.60 -22.22 -19.04
N THR A 261 31.61 -22.64 -20.32
CA THR A 261 32.70 -22.34 -21.25
C THR A 261 32.89 -20.85 -21.47
N GLY A 262 31.81 -20.10 -21.52
CA GLY A 262 31.85 -18.63 -21.56
C GLY A 262 32.53 -18.02 -20.35
N LEU A 263 32.20 -18.50 -19.14
CA LEU A 263 32.88 -18.08 -17.90
C LEU A 263 34.38 -18.39 -17.95
N ARG A 264 34.76 -19.59 -18.38
CA ARG A 264 36.15 -19.97 -18.57
C ARG A 264 36.92 -19.00 -19.47
N ARG A 265 36.36 -18.64 -20.63
CA ARG A 265 36.97 -17.68 -21.56
C ARG A 265 37.13 -16.28 -20.97
N GLN A 266 36.28 -15.92 -20.02
CA GLN A 266 36.31 -14.62 -19.34
C GLN A 266 37.18 -14.66 -18.08
N GLY A 267 37.76 -15.76 -17.69
CA GLY A 267 38.49 -15.94 -16.43
C GLY A 267 37.62 -15.74 -15.19
N ARG A 268 36.33 -16.11 -15.29
CA ARG A 268 35.35 -15.92 -14.23
C ARG A 268 34.99 -17.23 -13.56
N GLY A 269 34.75 -17.19 -12.25
CA GLY A 269 34.29 -18.31 -11.47
C GLY A 269 32.79 -18.62 -11.63
N VAL A 270 32.40 -19.79 -11.13
CA VAL A 270 30.98 -20.19 -11.06
C VAL A 270 30.24 -19.26 -10.10
N PRO A 271 29.08 -18.70 -10.49
CA PRO A 271 28.39 -17.73 -9.69
C PRO A 271 27.80 -18.32 -8.41
N ILE A 272 28.10 -17.72 -7.28
CA ILE A 272 27.54 -18.05 -5.97
C ILE A 272 26.73 -16.86 -5.41
N TRP A 273 25.82 -17.14 -4.49
CA TRP A 273 25.11 -16.10 -3.75
C TRP A 273 26.02 -15.47 -2.71
N THR A 274 25.96 -14.12 -2.59
CA THR A 274 26.51 -13.42 -1.43
C THR A 274 25.43 -13.08 -0.46
N GLY A 275 25.64 -13.37 0.80
CA GLY A 275 24.99 -12.74 1.94
C GLY A 275 23.68 -13.39 2.35
N LEU A 276 23.21 -12.87 3.37
CA LEU A 276 22.22 -13.06 4.41
C LEU A 276 20.92 -13.80 4.08
N TYR A 277 20.50 -13.91 2.82
CA TYR A 277 19.21 -14.50 2.48
C TYR A 277 19.23 -15.98 2.06
N ASN A 278 20.38 -16.51 1.65
CA ASN A 278 20.48 -17.90 1.20
C ASN A 278 21.78 -18.59 1.61
N ALA A 279 22.43 -18.11 2.63
CA ALA A 279 23.56 -18.78 3.28
C ALA A 279 23.11 -19.98 4.16
N ALA A 280 21.98 -20.60 3.87
CA ALA A 280 21.77 -21.95 4.29
C ALA A 280 22.82 -22.79 3.55
N VAL A 281 23.94 -23.02 4.20
CA VAL A 281 24.93 -23.99 3.80
C VAL A 281 24.17 -25.29 3.53
N ARG A 282 24.04 -25.64 2.27
CA ARG A 282 23.41 -26.90 1.90
C ARG A 282 24.42 -27.97 2.16
N THR A 283 24.10 -28.90 3.01
CA THR A 283 24.87 -30.10 3.21
C THR A 283 24.44 -31.11 2.13
N ASP A 284 25.37 -31.67 1.43
CA ASP A 284 25.08 -32.79 0.53
C ASP A 284 24.49 -33.93 1.37
N PRO A 285 23.29 -34.41 1.08
CA PRO A 285 22.63 -35.43 1.87
C PRO A 285 23.36 -36.80 1.80
N LEU A 286 24.24 -37.01 0.80
CA LEU A 286 24.98 -38.24 0.60
C LEU A 286 26.36 -38.21 1.23
N THR A 287 27.06 -37.06 1.15
CA THR A 287 28.46 -36.95 1.63
C THR A 287 28.59 -36.19 2.94
N GLY A 288 27.58 -35.46 3.37
CA GLY A 288 27.67 -34.61 4.55
C GLY A 288 28.51 -33.34 4.34
N GLU A 289 29.06 -33.11 3.17
CA GLU A 289 29.87 -31.94 2.86
C GLU A 289 29.06 -30.68 2.67
N GLN A 290 29.63 -29.55 3.08
CA GLN A 290 29.04 -28.25 2.85
C GLN A 290 29.22 -27.83 1.39
N LEU A 291 28.13 -27.78 0.64
CA LEU A 291 28.14 -27.32 -0.74
C LEU A 291 28.24 -25.79 -0.79
N PRO A 292 29.04 -25.21 -1.69
CA PRO A 292 29.06 -23.76 -1.89
C PRO A 292 27.67 -23.26 -2.30
N PRO A 293 27.26 -22.07 -1.87
CA PRO A 293 25.93 -21.51 -2.13
C PRO A 293 25.79 -21.05 -3.60
N ILE A 294 25.73 -22.01 -4.52
CA ILE A 294 25.67 -21.78 -5.97
C ILE A 294 24.40 -21.00 -6.32
N ASN A 295 24.54 -20.01 -7.20
CA ASN A 295 23.41 -19.26 -7.75
C ASN A 295 22.69 -20.06 -8.84
N TYR A 296 21.97 -21.10 -8.44
CA TYR A 296 21.20 -21.92 -9.36
C TYR A 296 20.16 -21.13 -10.16
N HIS A 297 19.61 -20.05 -9.61
CA HIS A 297 18.67 -19.21 -10.34
C HIS A 297 19.30 -18.61 -11.61
N LEU A 298 20.50 -18.10 -11.50
CA LEU A 298 21.23 -17.57 -12.65
C LEU A 298 21.59 -18.67 -13.65
N LEU A 299 22.01 -19.85 -13.17
CA LEU A 299 22.28 -21.00 -14.03
C LEU A 299 21.03 -21.46 -14.80
N HIS A 300 19.86 -21.48 -14.12
CA HIS A 300 18.58 -21.81 -14.75
C HIS A 300 18.16 -20.80 -15.82
N LEU A 301 18.35 -19.51 -15.58
CA LEU A 301 18.09 -18.47 -16.58
C LEU A 301 18.94 -18.67 -17.84
N HIS A 302 20.21 -19.00 -17.67
CA HIS A 302 21.11 -19.25 -18.81
C HIS A 302 20.83 -20.57 -19.53
N ALA A 303 20.50 -21.63 -18.78
CA ALA A 303 20.14 -22.93 -19.35
C ALA A 303 18.74 -23.00 -19.97
N GLY A 304 17.87 -22.02 -19.68
CA GLY A 304 16.49 -21.97 -20.17
C GLY A 304 15.57 -22.95 -19.47
N VAL A 305 15.79 -23.22 -18.18
CA VAL A 305 14.98 -24.12 -17.35
C VAL A 305 13.80 -23.36 -16.74
N ASP A 306 12.63 -24.00 -16.64
CA ASP A 306 11.49 -23.44 -15.97
C ASP A 306 11.71 -23.43 -14.45
N ALA A 307 11.65 -22.25 -13.83
CA ALA A 307 11.89 -22.08 -12.41
C ALA A 307 10.70 -22.52 -11.52
N GLN A 308 9.54 -22.77 -12.12
CA GLN A 308 8.34 -23.22 -11.38
C GLN A 308 8.33 -24.73 -11.10
N ALA A 309 9.20 -25.46 -11.72
CA ALA A 309 9.35 -26.86 -11.43
C ALA A 309 10.20 -27.03 -10.17
N GLU A 310 9.66 -27.74 -9.22
CA GLU A 310 10.07 -27.99 -7.84
C GLU A 310 11.59 -28.07 -7.52
N PRO A 311 11.98 -27.93 -6.21
CA PRO A 311 13.34 -28.08 -5.73
C PRO A 311 14.03 -29.40 -6.14
N ALA A 312 13.27 -30.47 -6.40
CA ALA A 312 13.77 -31.69 -7.00
C ALA A 312 14.42 -31.50 -8.41
N MET A 313 14.05 -30.44 -9.12
CA MET A 313 14.73 -30.07 -10.38
C MET A 313 16.05 -29.34 -10.17
N HIS A 314 16.43 -28.94 -8.99
CA HIS A 314 17.82 -28.60 -8.73
C HIS A 314 18.76 -29.81 -8.99
N LEU A 315 18.23 -31.01 -8.73
CA LEU A 315 18.90 -32.28 -9.05
C LEU A 315 18.66 -32.73 -10.48
N SER A 316 17.68 -32.23 -11.20
CA SER A 316 17.26 -32.67 -12.53
C SER A 316 17.73 -31.80 -13.69
N LEU A 317 18.46 -30.81 -13.42
CA LEU A 317 19.56 -30.38 -14.35
C LEU A 317 20.56 -31.49 -14.65
N THR A 318 20.11 -32.49 -14.42
CA THR A 318 20.06 -33.69 -13.83
C THR A 318 20.80 -34.77 -14.49
N THR A 319 21.03 -35.03 -15.42
CA THR A 319 21.93 -36.08 -15.91
C THR A 319 23.28 -35.46 -16.28
N GLY A 320 24.10 -35.32 -15.27
CA GLY A 320 25.46 -34.80 -15.39
C GLY A 320 25.64 -33.29 -15.18
N ALA A 321 24.57 -32.52 -14.88
CA ALA A 321 24.73 -31.11 -14.56
C ALA A 321 25.43 -30.84 -13.20
N PRO A 322 25.21 -31.64 -12.14
CA PRO A 322 26.04 -31.57 -10.94
C PRO A 322 27.49 -31.76 -11.20
N ASP A 323 27.84 -32.76 -12.03
CA ASP A 323 29.24 -33.07 -12.39
C ASP A 323 29.86 -31.96 -13.22
N LEU A 324 29.11 -31.36 -14.15
CA LEU A 324 29.57 -30.21 -14.93
C LEU A 324 29.84 -29.00 -14.06
N ILE A 325 28.97 -28.72 -13.07
CA ILE A 325 29.12 -27.60 -12.15
C ILE A 325 30.30 -27.88 -11.21
N ALA A 326 30.43 -29.10 -10.65
CA ALA A 326 31.54 -29.48 -9.79
C ALA A 326 32.89 -29.39 -10.53
N ALA A 327 32.99 -29.91 -11.75
CA ALA A 327 34.15 -29.75 -12.59
C ALA A 327 34.49 -28.28 -12.86
N ALA A 328 33.50 -27.48 -13.19
CA ALA A 328 33.68 -26.03 -13.40
C ALA A 328 34.15 -25.31 -12.13
N ILE A 329 33.65 -25.68 -10.96
CA ILE A 329 34.10 -25.11 -9.67
C ILE A 329 35.55 -25.49 -9.40
N THR A 330 35.93 -26.75 -9.61
CA THR A 330 37.31 -27.22 -9.43
C THR A 330 38.27 -26.47 -10.32
N GLU A 331 37.88 -26.19 -11.56
CA GLU A 331 38.75 -25.53 -12.55
C GLU A 331 38.75 -23.98 -12.40
N LEU A 332 37.59 -23.38 -12.23
CA LEU A 332 37.44 -21.94 -12.30
C LEU A 332 37.31 -21.28 -10.92
N GLY A 333 37.11 -22.09 -9.88
CA GLY A 333 36.69 -21.56 -8.57
C GLY A 333 35.27 -21.01 -8.59
N THR A 334 34.94 -20.31 -7.50
CA THR A 334 33.65 -19.65 -7.35
C THR A 334 33.83 -18.14 -7.34
N GLU A 335 32.88 -17.45 -7.95
CA GLU A 335 32.82 -15.98 -7.93
C GLU A 335 31.45 -15.57 -7.39
N VAL A 336 31.42 -14.54 -6.56
CA VAL A 336 30.16 -13.96 -6.15
C VAL A 336 29.41 -13.48 -7.38
N GLY A 337 28.45 -14.27 -7.81
CA GLY A 337 27.62 -14.02 -8.98
C GLY A 337 26.51 -13.08 -8.67
N GLY A 338 26.55 -11.92 -9.22
CA GLY A 338 25.50 -10.92 -9.13
C GLY A 338 26.03 -9.53 -9.45
N TRP A 339 25.11 -8.63 -9.67
CA TRP A 339 25.34 -7.23 -10.02
C TRP A 339 26.08 -6.42 -8.96
N ILE A 340 26.20 -6.95 -7.75
CA ILE A 340 26.84 -6.34 -6.58
C ILE A 340 28.33 -6.07 -6.80
N HIS A 341 29.01 -6.81 -7.69
CA HIS A 341 30.44 -6.62 -7.94
C HIS A 341 30.82 -5.38 -8.75
N ARG A 342 29.85 -4.77 -9.42
CA ARG A 342 30.12 -3.51 -10.16
C ARG A 342 29.95 -2.26 -9.31
N LEU A 343 29.39 -2.40 -8.12
CA LEU A 343 29.34 -1.31 -7.17
C LEU A 343 30.72 -1.26 -6.49
N PRO A 344 31.54 -0.22 -6.73
CA PRO A 344 32.73 -0.03 -5.91
C PRO A 344 32.25 0.08 -4.46
N TRP A 345 32.73 -0.83 -3.63
CA TRP A 345 32.48 -0.78 -2.19
C TRP A 345 33.03 0.55 -1.68
N ILE A 346 32.16 1.53 -1.52
CA ILE A 346 32.55 2.81 -0.96
C ILE A 346 32.48 2.58 0.55
N PRO A 347 33.63 2.59 1.26
CA PRO A 347 33.63 2.53 2.71
C PRO A 347 32.67 3.62 3.20
N GLY A 348 31.71 3.25 4.05
CA GLY A 348 30.93 4.26 4.76
C GLY A 348 31.87 5.26 5.43
N PRO A 349 31.42 6.51 5.73
CA PRO A 349 32.25 7.44 6.46
C PRO A 349 32.78 6.71 7.68
N SER A 350 34.08 6.54 7.72
CA SER A 350 34.80 5.91 8.83
C SER A 350 34.43 6.71 10.10
N ASN A 351 33.61 6.10 10.93
CA ASN A 351 33.38 6.62 12.27
C ASN A 351 34.75 6.51 12.97
N PRO A 352 35.44 7.58 13.32
CA PRO A 352 36.79 7.52 13.86
C PRO A 352 36.91 6.79 15.18
N GLY A 353 35.81 6.25 15.74
CA GLY A 353 35.75 5.44 16.94
C GLY A 353 35.49 3.95 16.77
N ALA A 354 35.33 3.43 15.53
CA ALA A 354 34.96 2.05 15.29
C ALA A 354 36.11 1.19 14.70
N ALA A 355 37.30 1.34 15.15
CA ALA A 355 38.36 0.35 14.96
C ALA A 355 38.19 -0.77 15.99
N GLY A 356 37.18 -1.61 15.81
CA GLY A 356 36.90 -2.72 16.68
C GLY A 356 35.67 -3.52 16.22
N SER A 357 35.98 -4.71 15.63
CA SER A 357 35.05 -5.82 15.40
C SER A 357 33.83 -5.56 14.52
N MET A 358 33.98 -5.83 13.23
CA MET A 358 32.91 -6.03 12.25
C MET A 358 32.18 -7.37 12.48
N SER A 359 31.66 -7.62 13.67
CA SER A 359 30.79 -8.77 13.94
C SER A 359 29.61 -8.39 14.84
N ARG A 360 29.05 -7.20 14.67
CA ARG A 360 27.82 -6.87 15.38
C ARG A 360 26.67 -6.77 14.37
N ARG A 361 25.86 -7.86 14.40
CA ARG A 361 24.49 -7.94 13.92
C ARG A 361 23.79 -6.62 14.21
N TRP A 362 23.25 -5.98 13.15
CA TRP A 362 22.24 -4.95 13.31
C TRP A 362 21.05 -5.58 14.04
N PRO A 363 20.69 -5.12 15.24
CA PRO A 363 19.54 -5.65 15.93
C PRO A 363 18.26 -5.00 15.38
N TRP A 364 17.80 -5.41 14.21
CA TRP A 364 16.39 -5.33 13.91
C TRP A 364 15.68 -6.42 14.71
N LYS A 365 15.79 -6.35 16.05
CA LYS A 365 14.75 -6.93 16.90
C LYS A 365 13.47 -6.25 16.49
N ARG A 366 12.49 -7.04 16.03
CA ARG A 366 11.11 -6.66 15.94
C ARG A 366 10.72 -6.06 17.29
N SER A 367 10.90 -4.77 17.44
CA SER A 367 10.26 -4.00 18.49
C SER A 367 8.80 -4.05 18.12
N CYS A 368 8.07 -4.91 18.79
CA CYS A 368 6.62 -4.86 18.82
C CYS A 368 6.26 -3.46 19.30
N TYR A 369 5.92 -2.61 18.37
CA TYR A 369 5.21 -1.37 18.68
C TYR A 369 3.88 -1.82 19.27
N ARG A 370 3.81 -1.89 20.60
CA ARG A 370 2.56 -1.98 21.35
C ARG A 370 1.96 -0.57 21.28
N PRO A 371 0.90 -0.34 20.54
CA PRO A 371 0.16 0.92 20.66
C PRO A 371 -0.39 0.98 22.09
N PRO A 372 -0.48 2.16 22.70
CA PRO A 372 -1.13 2.33 24.00
C PRO A 372 -2.57 1.83 23.92
N PRO A 373 -3.16 1.37 25.04
CA PRO A 373 -4.50 0.81 25.05
C PRO A 373 -5.49 1.83 24.49
N THR A 374 -6.10 1.47 23.39
CA THR A 374 -6.98 2.28 22.58
C THR A 374 -8.33 2.44 23.23
N LEU A 375 -8.76 3.67 23.36
CA LEU A 375 -10.16 4.08 23.50
C LEU A 375 -10.96 3.94 22.17
N PHE A 376 -10.63 2.98 21.31
CA PHE A 376 -11.31 2.75 20.03
C PHE A 376 -11.40 1.24 19.70
N ALA A 377 -12.30 0.58 20.38
CA ALA A 377 -12.95 -0.61 19.85
C ALA A 377 -14.42 -0.53 20.30
N PRO A 378 -15.37 -0.48 19.36
CA PRO A 378 -15.79 -1.71 18.75
C PRO A 378 -16.32 -1.55 17.30
N ILE A 379 -15.65 -1.95 16.28
CA ILE A 379 -16.25 -2.26 14.95
C ILE A 379 -15.40 -3.29 14.17
N CYS A 380 -14.46 -3.97 14.80
CA CYS A 380 -13.64 -4.95 14.11
C CYS A 380 -13.91 -6.42 14.50
N ARG A 381 -15.10 -6.73 15.04
CA ARG A 381 -15.46 -8.14 15.38
C ARG A 381 -16.08 -8.94 14.25
N VAL A 382 -16.35 -8.34 13.08
CA VAL A 382 -17.02 -9.07 11.98
C VAL A 382 -16.02 -9.75 11.01
N CYS A 383 -14.73 -9.42 11.06
CA CYS A 383 -13.74 -10.07 10.17
C CYS A 383 -13.08 -11.32 10.75
N ALA A 384 -13.35 -11.71 11.98
CA ALA A 384 -12.69 -12.84 12.64
C ALA A 384 -13.44 -14.18 12.56
N THR A 385 -14.70 -14.20 12.14
CA THR A 385 -15.55 -15.40 12.15
C THR A 385 -15.72 -16.11 10.80
N ALA A 386 -15.04 -15.66 9.74
CA ALA A 386 -15.15 -16.28 8.41
C ALA A 386 -14.01 -17.27 8.07
N ARG A 387 -13.19 -17.71 9.03
CA ARG A 387 -12.08 -18.65 8.77
C ARG A 387 -12.20 -20.01 9.47
N SER A 388 -13.38 -20.41 9.89
CA SER A 388 -13.55 -21.74 10.50
C SER A 388 -14.76 -22.49 9.95
N ARG A 389 -14.96 -22.51 8.63
CA ARG A 389 -15.77 -23.55 7.93
C ARG A 389 -15.41 -23.53 6.45
N GLN A 390 -14.36 -24.22 6.09
CA GLN A 390 -14.22 -25.09 4.91
C GLN A 390 -12.98 -25.94 5.10
#